data_1aa47ffb67f970c7d9eaf499524ab7b6
#
_entry.id   1aa47ffb67f970c7d9eaf499524ab7b6
#
_cell.length_a   1.000
_cell.length_b   1.000
_cell.length_c   1.000
_cell.angle_alpha   90.00
_cell.angle_beta   90.00
_cell.angle_gamma   90.00
#
_symmetry.space_group_name_H-M   'P 1'
#
loop_
_entity.id
_entity.type
_entity.pdbx_description
1 polymer ?
#
loop_
_entity_poly.entity_id
_entity_poly.type
_entity_poly.pdbx_seq_one_letter_code
_entity_poly.pdbx_strand_id
1 'polypeptide(L)'
;NLVKELDYALKELKINDMYYELELYKKYFKREVNNSIAFTRQEMNFIKANPKLTMVYDSEWSPVEYYDKESNSFKGISSDLMSIISKKCGIKFEYIKTKNYNESLDYIKSGKATMLCGSINENDKAKRFNMKLTNPYINIPMIMVGKLDTNLNNDLNIALTSSYKSIDSYIEKSFENAKTTSYKSVESCLNAINEGKANLMILSSYQFDELLREGKSE
;
A
#
# COMPACT_ATOMS: atom_id res chain seq x y z
N ASN A 1 -28.66 -3.03 22.15
CA ASN A 1 -29.26 -2.21 21.10
C ASN A 1 -29.04 -2.90 19.76
N LEU A 2 -30.12 -3.42 19.16
CA LEU A 2 -30.11 -4.20 17.91
C LEU A 2 -29.26 -3.56 16.79
N VAL A 3 -29.30 -2.25 16.64
CA VAL A 3 -28.50 -1.53 15.62
C VAL A 3 -26.99 -1.72 15.84
N LYS A 4 -26.53 -1.62 17.09
CA LYS A 4 -25.11 -1.81 17.40
C LYS A 4 -24.65 -3.26 17.16
N GLU A 5 -25.53 -4.22 17.41
CA GLU A 5 -25.25 -5.64 17.17
C GLU A 5 -25.19 -5.93 15.67
N LEU A 6 -26.07 -5.33 14.88
CA LEU A 6 -26.05 -5.45 13.42
C LEU A 6 -24.83 -4.75 12.80
N ASP A 7 -24.48 -3.56 13.29
CA ASP A 7 -23.26 -2.86 12.85
C ASP A 7 -22.00 -3.67 13.17
N TYR A 8 -21.96 -4.29 14.35
CA TYR A 8 -20.87 -5.18 14.73
C TYR A 8 -20.79 -6.41 13.82
N ALA A 9 -21.91 -7.07 13.57
CA ALA A 9 -21.98 -8.24 12.70
C ALA A 9 -21.56 -7.91 11.26
N LEU A 10 -21.98 -6.75 10.72
CA LEU A 10 -21.55 -6.27 9.40
C LEU A 10 -20.05 -5.98 9.36
N LYS A 11 -19.49 -5.44 10.44
CA LYS A 11 -18.07 -5.16 10.54
C LYS A 11 -17.24 -6.45 10.59
N GLU A 12 -17.68 -7.43 11.37
CA GLU A 12 -17.08 -8.77 11.41
C GLU A 12 -17.16 -9.47 10.06
N LEU A 13 -18.28 -9.36 9.36
CA LEU A 13 -18.45 -9.92 8.03
C LEU A 13 -17.45 -9.30 7.03
N LYS A 14 -17.25 -7.98 7.07
CA LYS A 14 -16.27 -7.28 6.22
C LYS A 14 -14.82 -7.66 6.51
N ILE A 15 -14.53 -8.01 7.77
CA ILE A 15 -13.18 -8.43 8.18
C ILE A 15 -12.93 -9.88 7.75
N ASN A 16 -13.90 -10.77 7.96
CA ASN A 16 -13.74 -12.21 7.75
C ASN A 16 -13.97 -12.64 6.29
N ASP A 17 -14.77 -11.90 5.55
CA ASP A 17 -15.03 -12.14 4.13
C ASP A 17 -14.96 -10.83 3.32
N MET A 18 -13.78 -10.52 2.84
CA MET A 18 -13.51 -9.32 2.04
C MET A 18 -14.27 -9.32 0.69
N TYR A 19 -14.75 -10.47 0.24
CA TYR A 19 -15.43 -10.63 -1.05
C TYR A 19 -16.94 -10.72 -0.95
N TYR A 20 -17.53 -10.74 0.25
CA TYR A 20 -18.97 -10.95 0.42
C TYR A 20 -19.83 -9.92 -0.33
N GLU A 21 -19.42 -8.64 -0.32
CA GLU A 21 -20.11 -7.57 -1.07
C GLU A 21 -20.06 -7.83 -2.59
N LEU A 22 -18.90 -8.27 -3.08
CA LEU A 22 -18.71 -8.61 -4.49
C LEU A 22 -19.53 -9.84 -4.90
N GLU A 23 -19.62 -10.83 -4.02
CA GLU A 23 -20.44 -12.03 -4.25
C GLU A 23 -21.93 -11.71 -4.24
N LEU A 24 -22.39 -10.89 -3.30
CA LEU A 24 -23.76 -10.37 -3.30
C LEU A 24 -24.05 -9.59 -4.57
N TYR A 25 -23.12 -8.70 -4.96
CA TYR A 25 -23.28 -7.93 -6.19
C TYR A 25 -23.37 -8.84 -7.43
N LYS A 26 -22.49 -9.81 -7.56
CA LYS A 26 -22.54 -10.80 -8.65
C LYS A 26 -23.83 -11.62 -8.64
N LYS A 27 -24.33 -11.97 -7.46
CA LYS A 27 -25.53 -12.79 -7.29
C LYS A 27 -26.81 -12.04 -7.69
N TYR A 28 -26.94 -10.78 -7.31
CA TYR A 28 -28.20 -10.03 -7.45
C TYR A 28 -28.20 -9.03 -8.60
N PHE A 29 -27.04 -8.56 -9.00
CA PHE A 29 -26.89 -7.58 -10.07
C PHE A 29 -26.14 -8.21 -11.26
N LYS A 30 -26.62 -9.36 -11.75
CA LYS A 30 -26.11 -9.99 -12.97
C LYS A 30 -26.28 -9.05 -14.17
N ARG A 31 -25.57 -7.96 -14.21
CA ARG A 31 -25.25 -7.30 -15.46
C ARG A 31 -24.01 -8.00 -16.02
N GLU A 32 -24.11 -8.58 -17.20
CA GLU A 32 -23.00 -8.60 -18.12
C GLU A 32 -22.59 -7.14 -18.28
N VAL A 33 -21.69 -6.68 -17.43
CA VAL A 33 -21.08 -5.37 -17.60
C VAL A 33 -20.28 -5.52 -18.88
N ASN A 34 -20.86 -5.08 -20.00
CA ASN A 34 -20.08 -4.75 -21.17
C ASN A 34 -18.95 -3.87 -20.62
N ASN A 35 -17.74 -4.41 -20.61
CA ASN A 35 -16.56 -3.87 -19.92
C ASN A 35 -15.99 -2.60 -20.59
N SER A 36 -16.80 -1.88 -21.38
CA SER A 36 -16.44 -0.63 -22.00
C SER A 36 -16.69 0.51 -20.99
N ILE A 37 -15.62 1.12 -20.50
CA ILE A 37 -15.72 2.38 -19.74
C ILE A 37 -16.22 3.43 -20.71
N ALA A 38 -17.35 4.07 -20.37
CA ALA A 38 -17.82 5.23 -21.11
C ALA A 38 -17.01 6.47 -20.65
N PHE A 39 -16.01 6.84 -21.42
CA PHE A 39 -15.24 8.05 -21.20
C PHE A 39 -16.01 9.29 -21.66
N THR A 40 -15.92 10.36 -20.90
CA THR A 40 -16.35 11.69 -21.31
C THR A 40 -15.50 12.20 -22.47
N ARG A 41 -15.97 13.22 -23.16
CA ARG A 41 -15.21 13.86 -24.27
C ARG A 41 -13.85 14.40 -23.78
N GLN A 42 -13.80 14.94 -22.55
CA GLN A 42 -12.55 15.46 -21.97
C GLN A 42 -11.55 14.34 -21.68
N GLU A 43 -12.01 13.23 -21.11
CA GLU A 43 -11.18 12.04 -20.86
C GLU A 43 -10.68 11.43 -22.16
N MET A 44 -11.53 11.30 -23.17
CA MET A 44 -11.11 10.82 -24.49
C MET A 44 -10.03 11.72 -25.12
N ASN A 45 -10.17 13.05 -25.00
CA ASN A 45 -9.17 13.96 -25.51
C ASN A 45 -7.84 13.83 -24.73
N PHE A 46 -7.91 13.68 -23.40
CA PHE A 46 -6.73 13.42 -22.57
C PHE A 46 -6.03 12.13 -22.98
N ILE A 47 -6.76 11.02 -23.11
CA ILE A 47 -6.23 9.72 -23.53
C ILE A 47 -5.53 9.83 -24.89
N LYS A 48 -6.16 10.49 -25.85
CA LYS A 48 -5.57 10.70 -27.21
C LYS A 48 -4.30 11.57 -27.17
N ALA A 49 -4.29 12.59 -26.31
CA ALA A 49 -3.13 13.46 -26.16
C ALA A 49 -1.98 12.79 -25.37
N ASN A 50 -2.29 11.79 -24.55
CA ASN A 50 -1.34 11.12 -23.67
C ASN A 50 -1.37 9.59 -23.88
N PRO A 51 -0.98 9.08 -25.07
CA PRO A 51 -1.03 7.64 -25.35
C PRO A 51 -0.04 6.84 -24.49
N LYS A 52 0.89 7.53 -23.82
CA LYS A 52 1.96 6.97 -23.01
C LYS A 52 2.18 7.85 -21.78
N LEU A 53 2.25 7.23 -20.60
CA LEU A 53 2.55 7.89 -19.33
C LEU A 53 3.67 7.14 -18.60
N THR A 54 4.54 7.89 -17.94
CA THR A 54 5.66 7.35 -17.17
C THR A 54 5.26 7.29 -15.69
N MET A 55 5.41 6.11 -15.10
CA MET A 55 5.12 5.85 -13.70
C MET A 55 6.38 5.39 -12.96
N VAL A 56 6.50 5.74 -11.69
CA VAL A 56 7.53 5.20 -10.80
C VAL A 56 6.92 4.26 -9.78
N TYR A 57 7.68 3.25 -9.37
CA TYR A 57 7.28 2.30 -8.33
C TYR A 57 8.43 2.03 -7.34
N ASP A 58 8.07 1.80 -6.08
CA ASP A 58 9.01 1.38 -5.03
C ASP A 58 9.30 -0.12 -5.20
N SER A 59 10.58 -0.47 -5.41
CA SER A 59 10.98 -1.85 -5.65
C SER A 59 10.95 -2.76 -4.42
N GLU A 60 10.74 -2.19 -3.23
CA GLU A 60 10.85 -2.90 -1.95
C GLU A 60 9.51 -2.94 -1.16
N TRP A 61 8.41 -2.53 -1.77
CA TRP A 61 7.09 -2.48 -1.11
C TRP A 61 6.18 -3.67 -1.48
N SER A 62 6.68 -4.89 -1.27
CA SER A 62 5.90 -6.12 -1.44
C SER A 62 4.74 -6.18 -0.42
N PRO A 63 3.54 -6.71 -0.80
CA PRO A 63 3.11 -7.17 -2.13
C PRO A 63 2.46 -6.07 -2.98
N VAL A 64 2.50 -4.80 -2.54
CA VAL A 64 1.83 -3.69 -3.25
C VAL A 64 2.51 -3.41 -4.57
N GLU A 65 3.80 -3.15 -4.53
CA GLU A 65 4.65 -2.94 -5.69
C GLU A 65 6.09 -3.37 -5.36
N TYR A 66 6.68 -4.16 -6.23
CA TYR A 66 8.05 -4.63 -6.03
C TYR A 66 8.71 -5.04 -7.35
N TYR A 67 10.02 -5.15 -7.29
CA TYR A 67 10.79 -5.69 -8.40
C TYR A 67 11.08 -7.16 -8.18
N ASP A 68 10.54 -7.98 -9.05
CA ASP A 68 10.81 -9.42 -9.04
C ASP A 68 12.11 -9.71 -9.79
N LYS A 69 13.10 -10.22 -9.06
CA LYS A 69 14.43 -10.52 -9.59
C LYS A 69 14.44 -11.73 -10.53
N GLU A 70 13.54 -12.70 -10.32
CA GLU A 70 13.47 -13.91 -11.14
C GLU A 70 12.91 -13.61 -12.53
N SER A 71 11.79 -12.91 -12.59
CA SER A 71 11.18 -12.50 -13.86
C SER A 71 11.74 -11.20 -14.43
N ASN A 72 12.65 -10.53 -13.70
CA ASN A 72 13.24 -9.24 -14.07
C ASN A 72 12.16 -8.20 -14.41
N SER A 73 11.10 -8.10 -13.60
CA SER A 73 9.94 -7.28 -13.93
C SER A 73 9.29 -6.62 -12.72
N PHE A 74 8.49 -5.60 -12.99
CA PHE A 74 7.58 -4.96 -12.04
C PHE A 74 6.43 -5.90 -11.73
N LYS A 75 6.19 -6.17 -10.45
CA LYS A 75 5.14 -7.04 -9.92
C LYS A 75 4.39 -6.37 -8.78
N GLY A 76 3.28 -7.00 -8.38
CA GLY A 76 2.46 -6.59 -7.25
C GLY A 76 1.08 -6.11 -7.65
N ILE A 77 0.28 -5.78 -6.63
CA ILE A 77 -1.12 -5.33 -6.79
C ILE A 77 -1.21 -4.12 -7.72
N SER A 78 -0.28 -3.16 -7.59
CA SER A 78 -0.22 -1.98 -8.44
C SER A 78 0.05 -2.34 -9.90
N SER A 79 0.97 -3.29 -10.16
CA SER A 79 1.28 -3.76 -11.51
C SER A 79 0.05 -4.34 -12.21
N ASP A 80 -0.67 -5.21 -11.51
CA ASP A 80 -1.86 -5.87 -12.05
C ASP A 80 -2.99 -4.86 -12.30
N LEU A 81 -3.21 -3.94 -11.35
CA LEU A 81 -4.18 -2.86 -11.51
C LEU A 81 -3.86 -1.98 -12.71
N MET A 82 -2.60 -1.54 -12.86
CA MET A 82 -2.18 -0.70 -13.99
C MET A 82 -2.30 -1.44 -15.34
N SER A 83 -2.07 -2.76 -15.36
CA SER A 83 -2.32 -3.60 -16.54
C SER A 83 -3.80 -3.59 -16.95
N ILE A 84 -4.70 -3.70 -15.96
CA ILE A 84 -6.15 -3.65 -16.21
C ILE A 84 -6.55 -2.25 -16.74
N ILE A 85 -6.06 -1.17 -16.10
CA ILE A 85 -6.34 0.20 -16.51
C ILE A 85 -5.83 0.44 -17.94
N SER A 86 -4.58 0.06 -18.23
CA SER A 86 -3.99 0.17 -19.56
C SER A 86 -4.86 -0.48 -20.64
N LYS A 87 -5.30 -1.72 -20.40
CA LYS A 87 -6.19 -2.44 -21.32
C LYS A 87 -7.54 -1.73 -21.54
N LYS A 88 -8.05 -1.08 -20.49
CA LYS A 88 -9.38 -0.42 -20.55
C LYS A 88 -9.35 0.97 -21.18
N CYS A 89 -8.31 1.76 -20.93
CA CYS A 89 -8.22 3.15 -21.44
C CYS A 89 -7.31 3.28 -22.67
N GLY A 90 -6.49 2.28 -22.99
CA GLY A 90 -5.55 2.32 -24.13
C GLY A 90 -4.29 3.14 -23.86
N ILE A 91 -4.07 3.66 -22.64
CA ILE A 91 -2.84 4.35 -22.27
C ILE A 91 -1.75 3.31 -21.97
N LYS A 92 -0.58 3.47 -22.56
CA LYS A 92 0.59 2.65 -22.27
C LYS A 92 1.34 3.23 -21.08
N PHE A 93 1.55 2.44 -20.03
CA PHE A 93 2.38 2.83 -18.90
C PHE A 93 3.81 2.34 -19.06
N GLU A 94 4.77 3.22 -18.85
CA GLU A 94 6.19 2.90 -18.72
C GLU A 94 6.60 3.02 -17.26
N TYR A 95 7.29 2.00 -16.77
CA TYR A 95 7.62 1.91 -15.36
C TYR A 95 9.11 2.17 -15.11
N ILE A 96 9.39 3.05 -14.15
CA ILE A 96 10.75 3.32 -13.67
C ILE A 96 10.85 2.74 -12.26
N LYS A 97 11.83 1.85 -12.09
CA LYS A 97 12.16 1.29 -10.78
C LYS A 97 12.88 2.31 -9.93
N THR A 98 12.44 2.47 -8.68
CA THR A 98 13.12 3.26 -7.65
C THR A 98 13.49 2.36 -6.46
N LYS A 99 14.45 2.79 -5.66
CA LYS A 99 14.95 2.03 -4.50
C LYS A 99 14.01 2.15 -3.28
N ASN A 100 13.24 3.23 -3.23
CA ASN A 100 12.34 3.54 -2.13
C ASN A 100 11.41 4.68 -2.51
N TYR A 101 10.40 4.91 -1.68
CA TYR A 101 9.39 5.93 -1.88
C TYR A 101 9.94 7.36 -2.01
N ASN A 102 11.01 7.71 -1.30
CA ASN A 102 11.60 9.07 -1.41
C ASN A 102 12.22 9.29 -2.78
N GLU A 103 12.92 8.32 -3.34
CA GLU A 103 13.44 8.40 -4.71
C GLU A 103 12.29 8.52 -5.73
N SER A 104 11.17 7.81 -5.52
CA SER A 104 9.96 7.97 -6.34
C SER A 104 9.44 9.40 -6.32
N LEU A 105 9.40 10.04 -5.15
CA LEU A 105 8.99 11.44 -5.02
C LEU A 105 9.94 12.42 -5.74
N ASP A 106 11.24 12.14 -5.74
CA ASP A 106 12.23 12.96 -6.46
C ASP A 106 12.03 12.88 -7.97
N TYR A 107 11.65 11.71 -8.51
CA TYR A 107 11.30 11.56 -9.92
C TYR A 107 10.04 12.35 -10.30
N ILE A 108 9.03 12.36 -9.45
CA ILE A 108 7.83 13.20 -9.65
C ILE A 108 8.20 14.68 -9.61
N LYS A 109 8.94 15.11 -8.59
CA LYS A 109 9.35 16.51 -8.41
C LYS A 109 10.18 17.03 -9.56
N SER A 110 11.04 16.20 -10.12
CA SER A 110 11.89 16.55 -11.26
C SER A 110 11.19 16.45 -12.62
N GLY A 111 9.93 15.99 -12.67
CA GLY A 111 9.18 15.79 -13.91
C GLY A 111 9.64 14.60 -14.74
N LYS A 112 10.52 13.73 -14.20
CA LYS A 112 10.97 12.50 -14.87
C LYS A 112 9.89 11.43 -14.93
N ALA A 113 8.92 11.50 -14.03
CA ALA A 113 7.72 10.67 -14.05
C ALA A 113 6.48 11.52 -13.79
N THR A 114 5.35 11.06 -14.31
CA THR A 114 4.06 11.75 -14.19
C THR A 114 3.22 11.23 -13.03
N MET A 115 3.43 9.98 -12.61
CA MET A 115 2.60 9.29 -11.63
C MET A 115 3.43 8.36 -10.73
N LEU A 116 2.95 8.18 -9.48
CA LEU A 116 3.34 7.08 -8.61
C LEU A 116 2.40 5.89 -8.87
N CYS A 117 2.92 4.67 -8.88
CA CYS A 117 2.09 3.46 -8.96
C CYS A 117 1.29 3.25 -7.68
N GLY A 118 1.92 3.44 -6.51
CA GLY A 118 1.30 3.36 -5.21
C GLY A 118 1.69 4.53 -4.31
N SER A 119 0.81 4.90 -3.40
CA SER A 119 1.07 5.88 -2.35
C SER A 119 0.15 5.63 -1.17
N ILE A 120 0.63 5.91 0.03
CA ILE A 120 -0.23 5.99 1.20
C ILE A 120 -1.16 7.18 1.05
N ASN A 121 -2.43 7.05 1.49
CA ASN A 121 -3.45 8.09 1.37
C ASN A 121 -3.19 9.24 2.37
N GLU A 122 -2.19 10.06 2.06
CA GLU A 122 -1.76 11.23 2.85
C GLU A 122 -1.94 12.52 2.05
N ASN A 123 -3.10 13.16 2.19
CA ASN A 123 -3.42 14.38 1.43
C ASN A 123 -2.42 15.53 1.65
N ASP A 124 -1.93 15.73 2.87
CA ASP A 124 -1.00 16.82 3.17
C ASP A 124 0.38 16.60 2.53
N LYS A 125 0.82 15.35 2.47
CA LYS A 125 2.04 15.00 1.77
C LYS A 125 1.88 15.15 0.26
N ALA A 126 0.77 14.69 -0.30
CA ALA A 126 0.49 14.87 -1.72
C ALA A 126 0.50 16.35 -2.13
N LYS A 127 -0.12 17.23 -1.34
CA LYS A 127 -0.11 18.68 -1.58
C LYS A 127 1.30 19.28 -1.59
N ARG A 128 2.19 18.86 -0.66
CA ARG A 128 3.59 19.34 -0.62
C ARG A 128 4.37 19.03 -1.90
N PHE A 129 4.00 17.95 -2.58
CA PHE A 129 4.62 17.55 -3.85
C PHE A 129 3.79 17.95 -5.08
N ASN A 130 2.76 18.81 -4.91
CA ASN A 130 1.83 19.22 -5.97
C ASN A 130 1.16 18.03 -6.67
N MET A 131 0.87 16.97 -5.92
CA MET A 131 0.22 15.75 -6.40
C MET A 131 -1.25 15.74 -5.99
N LYS A 132 -2.05 14.99 -6.76
CA LYS A 132 -3.42 14.61 -6.42
C LYS A 132 -3.48 13.10 -6.20
N LEU A 133 -4.19 12.69 -5.17
CA LEU A 133 -4.47 11.28 -4.92
C LEU A 133 -5.76 10.86 -5.63
N THR A 134 -5.78 9.64 -6.10
CA THR A 134 -7.01 8.93 -6.51
C THR A 134 -7.78 8.48 -5.27
N ASN A 135 -8.98 7.92 -5.45
CA ASN A 135 -9.58 7.12 -4.39
C ASN A 135 -8.66 5.92 -4.07
N PRO A 136 -8.59 5.51 -2.79
CA PRO A 136 -7.86 4.31 -2.42
C PRO A 136 -8.37 3.10 -3.19
N TYR A 137 -7.47 2.33 -3.76
CA TYR A 137 -7.80 1.10 -4.50
C TYR A 137 -7.56 -0.17 -3.68
N ILE A 138 -6.90 -0.04 -2.53
CA ILE A 138 -6.66 -1.13 -1.58
C ILE A 138 -6.57 -0.56 -0.16
N ASN A 139 -7.07 -1.31 0.81
CA ASN A 139 -6.84 -1.08 2.23
C ASN A 139 -5.94 -2.20 2.75
N ILE A 140 -4.82 -1.82 3.36
CA ILE A 140 -3.85 -2.77 3.88
C ILE A 140 -3.86 -2.66 5.41
N PRO A 141 -4.31 -3.68 6.13
CA PRO A 141 -4.21 -3.71 7.59
C PRO A 141 -2.76 -3.63 8.01
N MET A 142 -2.46 -2.72 8.94
CA MET A 142 -1.15 -2.63 9.59
C MET A 142 -1.25 -3.26 10.98
N ILE A 143 -0.23 -4.01 11.34
CA ILE A 143 -0.13 -4.69 12.63
C ILE A 143 1.17 -4.31 13.33
N MET A 144 1.14 -4.35 14.65
CA MET A 144 2.33 -4.23 15.50
C MET A 144 2.74 -5.62 15.98
N VAL A 145 4.02 -5.93 15.83
CA VAL A 145 4.62 -7.20 16.24
C VAL A 145 5.82 -6.91 17.15
N GLY A 146 5.93 -7.65 18.23
CA GLY A 146 7.03 -7.55 19.20
C GLY A 146 7.16 -8.81 20.02
N LYS A 147 8.06 -8.82 21.00
CA LYS A 147 8.18 -9.94 21.95
C LYS A 147 6.98 -9.97 22.89
N LEU A 148 6.61 -11.17 23.36
CA LEU A 148 5.46 -11.41 24.22
C LEU A 148 5.48 -10.59 25.53
N ASP A 149 6.67 -10.26 26.02
CA ASP A 149 6.89 -9.50 27.24
C ASP A 149 6.99 -7.97 27.02
N THR A 150 6.74 -7.52 25.82
CA THR A 150 6.81 -6.08 25.49
C THR A 150 5.74 -5.28 26.22
N ASN A 151 6.15 -4.39 27.12
CA ASN A 151 5.23 -3.50 27.83
C ASN A 151 4.99 -2.24 27.01
N LEU A 152 3.77 -2.05 26.53
CA LEU A 152 3.36 -0.91 25.71
C LEU A 152 3.29 0.44 26.46
N ASN A 153 3.38 0.43 27.79
CA ASN A 153 3.42 1.65 28.61
C ASN A 153 4.83 2.23 28.81
N ASN A 154 5.86 1.51 28.39
CA ASN A 154 7.24 1.97 28.42
C ASN A 154 7.60 2.77 27.18
N ASP A 155 8.81 3.35 27.15
CA ASP A 155 9.36 3.95 25.94
C ASP A 155 9.44 2.91 24.81
N LEU A 156 8.82 3.21 23.69
CA LEU A 156 8.74 2.31 22.54
C LEU A 156 9.68 2.76 21.42
N ASN A 157 10.61 1.90 21.06
CA ASN A 157 11.39 2.04 19.84
C ASN A 157 10.75 1.15 18.76
N ILE A 158 10.12 1.77 17.76
CA ILE A 158 9.34 1.09 16.75
C ILE A 158 10.11 1.03 15.42
N ALA A 159 10.36 -0.17 14.94
CA ALA A 159 11.00 -0.40 13.65
C ALA A 159 9.97 -0.33 12.52
N LEU A 160 10.28 0.41 11.46
CA LEU A 160 9.48 0.53 10.24
C LEU A 160 10.35 0.22 9.02
N THR A 161 9.78 -0.34 7.97
CA THR A 161 10.47 -0.33 6.69
C THR A 161 10.44 1.08 6.08
N SER A 162 11.42 1.39 5.24
CA SER A 162 11.51 2.70 4.56
C SER A 162 10.26 3.05 3.76
N SER A 163 9.54 2.07 3.24
CA SER A 163 8.27 2.25 2.51
C SER A 163 7.14 2.77 3.40
N TYR A 164 7.20 2.51 4.71
CA TYR A 164 6.23 3.00 5.69
C TYR A 164 6.69 4.23 6.48
N LYS A 165 7.82 4.82 6.14
CA LYS A 165 8.32 6.01 6.83
C LYS A 165 7.31 7.18 6.87
N SER A 166 6.35 7.21 5.96
CA SER A 166 5.33 8.26 5.93
C SER A 166 4.34 8.20 7.09
N ILE A 167 4.21 7.05 7.77
CA ILE A 167 3.31 6.90 8.92
C ILE A 167 4.00 7.15 10.26
N ASP A 168 5.30 7.47 10.29
CA ASP A 168 6.07 7.72 11.51
C ASP A 168 5.43 8.81 12.38
N SER A 169 5.10 9.95 11.80
CA SER A 169 4.44 11.05 12.52
C SER A 169 3.06 10.70 13.08
N TYR A 170 2.34 9.79 12.44
CA TYR A 170 1.06 9.27 12.94
C TYR A 170 1.29 8.37 14.16
N ILE A 171 2.27 7.48 14.08
CA ILE A 171 2.62 6.56 15.17
C ILE A 171 3.07 7.34 16.40
N GLU A 172 4.01 8.28 16.24
CA GLU A 172 4.55 9.09 17.32
C GLU A 172 3.49 9.98 17.99
N LYS A 173 2.46 10.39 17.25
CA LYS A 173 1.30 11.10 17.83
C LYS A 173 0.32 10.18 18.54
N SER A 174 0.22 8.91 18.10
CA SER A 174 -0.70 7.94 18.69
C SER A 174 -0.15 7.30 19.96
N PHE A 175 1.17 7.29 20.13
CA PHE A 175 1.88 6.73 21.27
C PHE A 175 2.85 7.77 21.79
N GLU A 176 2.55 8.41 22.94
CA GLU A 176 3.29 9.53 23.50
C GLU A 176 4.80 9.25 23.71
N ASN A 177 5.14 7.98 23.98
CA ASN A 177 6.52 7.55 24.27
C ASN A 177 7.15 6.75 23.11
N ALA A 178 6.62 6.86 21.89
CA ALA A 178 7.13 6.13 20.74
C ALA A 178 8.15 6.94 19.94
N LYS A 179 9.22 6.26 19.55
CA LYS A 179 10.19 6.72 18.55
C LYS A 179 10.25 5.73 17.42
N THR A 180 10.25 6.21 16.19
CA THR A 180 10.33 5.36 15.01
C THR A 180 11.74 5.34 14.44
N THR A 181 12.15 4.18 13.93
CA THR A 181 13.41 4.00 13.21
C THR A 181 13.15 3.24 11.92
N SER A 182 13.60 3.82 10.80
CA SER A 182 13.42 3.20 9.47
C SER A 182 14.56 2.23 9.15
N TYR A 183 14.18 1.05 8.65
CA TYR A 183 15.07 -0.01 8.19
C TYR A 183 14.81 -0.34 6.71
N LYS A 184 15.76 -1.01 6.06
CA LYS A 184 15.69 -1.30 4.62
C LYS A 184 14.67 -2.39 4.27
N SER A 185 14.44 -3.34 5.17
CA SER A 185 13.58 -4.51 4.94
C SER A 185 12.88 -4.95 6.22
N VAL A 186 11.85 -5.77 6.09
CA VAL A 186 11.15 -6.43 7.21
C VAL A 186 12.12 -7.27 8.03
N GLU A 187 13.03 -8.00 7.38
CA GLU A 187 14.07 -8.79 8.05
C GLU A 187 15.01 -7.91 8.91
N SER A 188 15.37 -6.72 8.41
CA SER A 188 16.17 -5.77 9.20
C SER A 188 15.40 -5.23 10.40
N CYS A 189 14.08 -5.05 10.31
CA CYS A 189 13.22 -4.69 11.45
C CYS A 189 13.18 -5.83 12.48
N LEU A 190 13.03 -7.08 12.04
CA LEU A 190 13.02 -8.25 12.91
C LEU A 190 14.37 -8.41 13.64
N ASN A 191 15.49 -8.25 12.93
CA ASN A 191 16.80 -8.27 13.53
C ASN A 191 16.97 -7.17 14.60
N ALA A 192 16.42 -5.97 14.36
CA ALA A 192 16.46 -4.90 15.35
C ALA A 192 15.70 -5.25 16.64
N ILE A 193 14.58 -5.98 16.55
CA ILE A 193 13.86 -6.50 17.72
C ILE A 193 14.70 -7.55 18.45
N ASN A 194 15.29 -8.49 17.72
CA ASN A 194 16.11 -9.56 18.30
C ASN A 194 17.34 -9.02 19.02
N GLU A 195 17.96 -7.99 18.46
CA GLU A 195 19.13 -7.30 19.02
C GLU A 195 18.78 -6.29 20.14
N GLY A 196 17.48 -6.10 20.45
CA GLY A 196 17.02 -5.15 21.46
C GLY A 196 17.13 -3.67 21.08
N LYS A 197 17.33 -3.38 19.79
CA LYS A 197 17.36 -2.02 19.22
C LYS A 197 15.95 -1.45 19.00
N ALA A 198 14.97 -2.31 18.84
CA ALA A 198 13.56 -1.99 18.77
C ALA A 198 12.75 -2.89 19.70
N ASN A 199 11.62 -2.38 20.19
CA ASN A 199 10.67 -3.15 21.01
C ASN A 199 9.58 -3.79 20.15
N LEU A 200 9.18 -3.05 19.11
CA LEU A 200 8.11 -3.39 18.19
C LEU A 200 8.54 -3.12 16.76
N MET A 201 7.87 -3.77 15.82
CA MET A 201 7.86 -3.37 14.42
C MET A 201 6.43 -3.21 13.92
N ILE A 202 6.24 -2.31 12.96
CA ILE A 202 4.97 -2.15 12.25
C ILE A 202 5.17 -2.60 10.82
N LEU A 203 4.29 -3.49 10.36
CA LEU A 203 4.30 -4.05 9.02
C LEU A 203 2.85 -4.32 8.57
N SER A 204 2.66 -4.58 7.29
CA SER A 204 1.36 -5.02 6.81
C SER A 204 1.05 -6.46 7.26
N SER A 205 -0.23 -6.79 7.39
CA SER A 205 -0.66 -8.18 7.65
C SER A 205 -0.09 -9.16 6.62
N TYR A 206 0.01 -8.75 5.36
CA TYR A 206 0.59 -9.58 4.29
C TYR A 206 2.07 -9.89 4.50
N GLN A 207 2.85 -8.89 4.92
CA GLN A 207 4.27 -9.09 5.25
C GLN A 207 4.45 -9.98 6.47
N PHE A 208 3.55 -9.89 7.43
CA PHE A 208 3.55 -10.77 8.58
C PHE A 208 3.24 -12.23 8.20
N ASP A 209 2.23 -12.44 7.34
CA ASP A 209 1.90 -13.77 6.82
C ASP A 209 3.08 -14.38 6.02
N GLU A 210 3.87 -13.55 5.36
CA GLU A 210 5.09 -13.97 4.67
C GLU A 210 6.16 -14.43 5.67
N LEU A 211 6.40 -13.66 6.75
CA LEU A 211 7.31 -14.04 7.83
C LEU A 211 6.90 -15.37 8.49
N LEU A 212 5.60 -15.56 8.73
CA LEU A 212 5.08 -16.82 9.29
C LEU A 212 5.38 -18.02 8.39
N ARG A 213 5.14 -17.86 7.08
CA ARG A 213 5.42 -18.93 6.08
C ARG A 213 6.90 -19.26 5.96
N GLU A 214 7.77 -18.29 6.16
CA GLU A 214 9.23 -18.48 6.13
C GLU A 214 9.80 -19.03 7.44
N GLY A 215 8.97 -19.25 8.48
CA GLY A 215 9.40 -19.73 9.80
C GLY A 215 10.28 -18.74 10.57
N LYS A 216 10.18 -17.44 10.26
CA LYS A 216 11.01 -16.39 10.86
C LYS A 216 10.36 -15.69 12.06
N SER A 217 9.26 -16.23 12.57
CA SER A 217 8.41 -15.60 13.60
C SER A 217 8.37 -16.37 14.92
N GLU A 218 9.43 -17.11 15.29
CA GLU A 218 9.55 -17.71 16.63
C GLU A 218 9.97 -16.69 17.69
#